data_42366a28d28db56f675d85865a3c0efc
#
_entry.id   42366a28d28db56f675d85865a3c0efc
#
_cell.length_a   1.000
_cell.length_b   1.000
_cell.length_c   1.000
_cell.angle_alpha   90.00
_cell.angle_beta   90.00
_cell.angle_gamma   90.00
#
_symmetry.space_group_name_H-M   'P 1'
#
loop_
_entity.id
_entity.type
_entity.pdbx_description
1 polymer ?
#
loop_
_entity_poly.entity_id
_entity_poly.type
_entity_poly.pdbx_seq_one_letter_code
_entity_poly.pdbx_strand_id
1 'polypeptide(L)'
;MEPDWSSLESAARAALPRAYAPYSRFPVASAIQFADGAIVAGVNVENASYPLSLCAERAAVAAGVAGGHGPVRAVLVLTDAVEPTPPCGGCRQVLAEHGAPDVPVRAVTLQGRTAEHRLGALLPDAFRPASLDGRNPPPPRDVW
;
A
#
# COMPACT_ATOMS: atom_id res chain seq x y z
N MET A 1 -2.26 10.07 15.17
CA MET A 1 -2.45 8.62 15.41
C MET A 1 -1.16 7.90 15.11
N GLU A 2 -0.62 7.23 16.09
CA GLU A 2 0.56 6.39 15.88
C GLU A 2 0.16 5.12 15.11
N PRO A 3 1.02 4.63 14.19
CA PRO A 3 0.74 3.39 13.48
C PRO A 3 0.70 2.17 14.42
N ASP A 4 -0.32 1.36 14.28
CA ASP A 4 -0.39 0.07 14.97
C ASP A 4 0.35 -1.01 14.18
N TRP A 5 1.68 -0.98 14.26
CA TRP A 5 2.53 -1.90 13.51
C TRP A 5 2.29 -3.35 13.85
N SER A 6 1.92 -3.67 15.09
CA SER A 6 1.62 -5.04 15.50
C SER A 6 0.39 -5.59 14.78
N SER A 7 -0.68 -4.82 14.77
CA SER A 7 -1.91 -5.22 14.06
C SER A 7 -1.72 -5.24 12.54
N LEU A 8 -0.96 -4.29 12.00
CA LEU A 8 -0.61 -4.26 10.56
C LEU A 8 0.16 -5.52 10.17
N GLU A 9 1.19 -5.88 10.92
CA GLU A 9 1.97 -7.09 10.64
C GLU A 9 1.15 -8.36 10.80
N SER A 10 0.32 -8.44 11.83
CA SER A 10 -0.57 -9.58 12.05
C SER A 10 -1.54 -9.75 10.88
N ALA A 11 -2.15 -8.67 10.40
CA ALA A 11 -3.06 -8.70 9.25
C ALA A 11 -2.34 -9.14 7.96
N ALA A 12 -1.15 -8.62 7.70
CA ALA A 12 -0.36 -8.99 6.54
C ALA A 12 0.08 -10.46 6.59
N ARG A 13 0.52 -10.95 7.74
CA ARG A 13 0.90 -12.36 7.93
C ARG A 13 -0.29 -13.31 7.72
N ALA A 14 -1.46 -12.94 8.19
CA ALA A 14 -2.68 -13.72 7.99
C ALA A 14 -3.10 -13.76 6.51
N ALA A 15 -2.89 -12.69 5.77
CA ALA A 15 -3.27 -12.59 4.36
C ALA A 15 -2.27 -13.28 3.41
N LEU A 16 -0.97 -13.27 3.73
CA LEU A 16 0.09 -13.72 2.82
C LEU A 16 -0.11 -15.10 2.21
N PRO A 17 -0.60 -16.13 2.92
CA PRO A 17 -0.86 -17.45 2.34
C PRO A 17 -1.91 -17.46 1.22
N ARG A 18 -2.71 -16.40 1.10
CA ARG A 18 -3.75 -16.25 0.06
C ARG A 18 -3.25 -15.54 -1.18
N ALA A 19 -1.99 -15.08 -1.22
CA ALA A 19 -1.40 -14.47 -2.40
C ALA A 19 -1.50 -15.41 -3.60
N TYR A 20 -1.94 -14.87 -4.73
CA TYR A 20 -2.02 -15.60 -5.98
C TYR A 20 -0.88 -15.17 -6.90
N ALA A 21 0.25 -15.89 -6.82
CA ALA A 21 1.48 -15.55 -7.52
C ALA A 21 2.09 -16.76 -8.28
N PRO A 22 1.30 -17.41 -9.19
CA PRO A 22 1.74 -18.63 -9.86
C PRO A 22 2.83 -18.37 -10.91
N TYR A 23 2.99 -17.14 -11.39
CA TYR A 23 3.96 -16.78 -12.44
C TYR A 23 5.27 -16.32 -11.84
N SER A 24 5.24 -15.33 -10.94
CA SER A 24 6.45 -14.79 -10.30
C SER A 24 6.96 -15.68 -9.17
N ARG A 25 6.07 -16.43 -8.51
CA ARG A 25 6.34 -17.15 -7.26
C ARG A 25 6.89 -16.24 -6.16
N PHE A 26 6.45 -14.98 -6.19
CA PHE A 26 6.82 -13.95 -5.23
C PHE A 26 5.57 -13.43 -4.52
N PRO A 27 5.14 -14.13 -3.44
CA PRO A 27 3.96 -13.72 -2.70
C PRO A 27 4.24 -12.44 -1.90
N VAL A 28 3.31 -11.51 -1.93
CA VAL A 28 3.34 -10.26 -1.19
C VAL A 28 2.02 -10.06 -0.48
N ALA A 29 2.07 -9.59 0.75
CA ALA A 29 0.93 -9.05 1.45
C ALA A 29 1.21 -7.59 1.85
N SER A 30 0.18 -6.78 1.86
CA SER A 30 0.26 -5.42 2.39
C SER A 30 -0.89 -5.20 3.35
N ALA A 31 -0.63 -4.54 4.45
CA ALA A 31 -1.65 -4.05 5.36
C ALA A 31 -1.56 -2.52 5.44
N ILE A 32 -2.70 -1.86 5.35
CA ILE A 32 -2.81 -0.41 5.35
C ILE A 32 -3.69 0.01 6.51
N GLN A 33 -3.20 0.95 7.31
CA GLN A 33 -4.00 1.64 8.32
C GLN A 33 -4.53 2.93 7.74
N PHE A 34 -5.83 3.14 7.88
CA PHE A 34 -6.54 4.31 7.41
C PHE A 34 -6.78 5.32 8.53
N ALA A 35 -7.22 6.53 8.19
CA ALA A 35 -7.38 7.64 9.12
C ALA A 35 -8.42 7.36 10.23
N ASP A 36 -9.40 6.52 9.97
CA ASP A 36 -10.41 6.08 10.93
C ASP A 36 -9.93 4.94 11.85
N GLY A 37 -8.68 4.51 11.68
CA GLY A 37 -8.07 3.42 12.44
C GLY A 37 -8.27 2.03 11.83
N ALA A 38 -9.08 1.89 10.80
CA ALA A 38 -9.28 0.60 10.13
C ALA A 38 -7.98 0.09 9.51
N ILE A 39 -7.78 -1.23 9.60
CA ILE A 39 -6.66 -1.92 8.96
C ILE A 39 -7.21 -2.86 7.91
N VAL A 40 -6.76 -2.69 6.67
CA VAL A 40 -7.18 -3.50 5.53
C VAL A 40 -5.95 -4.15 4.91
N ALA A 41 -6.01 -5.47 4.73
CA ALA A 41 -4.95 -6.22 4.07
C ALA A 41 -5.31 -6.55 2.62
N GLY A 42 -4.28 -6.63 1.79
CA GLY A 42 -4.34 -7.11 0.42
C GLY A 42 -3.19 -8.04 0.11
N VAL A 43 -3.31 -8.79 -0.96
CA VAL A 43 -2.28 -9.67 -1.49
C VAL A 43 -2.10 -9.42 -2.97
N ASN A 44 -0.93 -9.79 -3.53
CA ASN A 44 -0.80 -9.75 -4.97
C ASN A 44 -1.68 -10.83 -5.63
N VAL A 45 -2.31 -10.44 -6.73
CA VAL A 45 -3.18 -11.29 -7.54
C VAL A 45 -2.71 -11.18 -8.99
N GLU A 46 -1.95 -12.18 -9.42
CA GLU A 46 -1.38 -12.20 -10.77
C GLU A 46 -2.38 -12.68 -11.81
N ASN A 47 -2.08 -12.40 -13.05
CA ASN A 47 -2.90 -12.75 -14.19
C ASN A 47 -2.01 -13.27 -15.33
N ALA A 48 -2.49 -14.23 -16.11
CA ALA A 48 -1.80 -14.69 -17.31
C ALA A 48 -1.58 -13.54 -18.31
N SER A 49 -2.48 -12.56 -18.33
CA SER A 49 -2.26 -11.26 -18.95
C SER A 49 -1.48 -10.38 -17.97
N TYR A 50 -0.16 -10.39 -18.03
CA TYR A 50 0.74 -9.78 -17.04
C TYR A 50 0.40 -8.32 -16.67
N PRO A 51 0.02 -7.44 -17.62
CA PRO A 51 -0.35 -6.06 -17.26
C PRO A 51 -1.56 -5.95 -16.33
N LEU A 52 -2.37 -6.99 -16.22
CA LEU A 52 -3.55 -7.01 -15.35
C LEU A 52 -3.24 -7.50 -13.94
N SER A 53 -2.01 -7.93 -13.69
CA SER A 53 -1.58 -8.35 -12.36
C SER A 53 -1.69 -7.19 -11.36
N LEU A 54 -2.19 -7.50 -10.16
CA LEU A 54 -2.45 -6.52 -9.11
C LEU A 54 -1.46 -6.71 -7.96
N CYS A 55 -0.76 -5.64 -7.57
CA CYS A 55 0.11 -5.65 -6.40
C CYS A 55 -0.71 -5.64 -5.10
N ALA A 56 -0.13 -6.17 -4.03
CA ALA A 56 -0.76 -6.26 -2.72
C ALA A 56 -1.20 -4.89 -2.17
N GLU A 57 -0.36 -3.88 -2.34
CA GLU A 57 -0.63 -2.52 -1.87
C GLU A 57 -1.84 -1.91 -2.59
N ARG A 58 -1.93 -2.11 -3.91
CA ARG A 58 -3.07 -1.61 -4.69
C ARG A 58 -4.36 -2.35 -4.32
N ALA A 59 -4.28 -3.66 -4.06
CA ALA A 59 -5.41 -4.44 -3.58
C ALA A 59 -5.93 -3.92 -2.23
N ALA A 60 -5.02 -3.65 -1.29
CA ALA A 60 -5.37 -3.11 0.02
C ALA A 60 -5.99 -1.71 -0.07
N VAL A 61 -5.43 -0.82 -0.90
CA VAL A 61 -5.99 0.52 -1.13
C VAL A 61 -7.40 0.41 -1.73
N ALA A 62 -7.58 -0.40 -2.78
CA ALA A 62 -8.88 -0.55 -3.43
C ALA A 62 -9.94 -1.10 -2.45
N ALA A 63 -9.57 -2.09 -1.64
CA ALA A 63 -10.47 -2.64 -0.62
C ALA A 63 -10.81 -1.60 0.46
N GLY A 64 -9.83 -0.81 0.89
CA GLY A 64 -10.05 0.27 1.86
C GLY A 64 -11.00 1.34 1.34
N VAL A 65 -10.80 1.79 0.11
CA VAL A 65 -11.69 2.76 -0.55
C VAL A 65 -13.09 2.18 -0.68
N ALA A 66 -13.23 0.93 -1.13
CA ALA A 66 -14.53 0.26 -1.24
C ALA A 66 -15.21 0.09 0.13
N GLY A 67 -14.42 -0.03 1.20
CA GLY A 67 -14.91 -0.09 2.58
C GLY A 67 -15.31 1.26 3.16
N GLY A 68 -15.11 2.35 2.44
CA GLY A 68 -15.44 3.71 2.90
C GLY A 68 -14.42 4.30 3.87
N HIS A 69 -13.21 3.73 3.93
CA HIS A 69 -12.15 4.24 4.79
C HIS A 69 -11.44 5.44 4.16
N GLY A 70 -10.99 6.35 4.98
CA GLY A 70 -10.40 7.63 4.58
C GLY A 70 -8.93 7.53 4.13
N PRO A 71 -8.16 8.63 4.28
CA PRO A 71 -6.77 8.63 3.83
C PRO A 71 -5.90 7.56 4.49
N VAL A 72 -4.89 7.12 3.74
CA VAL A 72 -3.84 6.20 4.24
C VAL A 72 -3.00 6.90 5.30
N ARG A 73 -2.73 6.20 6.40
CA ARG A 73 -1.92 6.68 7.53
C ARG A 73 -0.65 5.88 7.77
N ALA A 74 -0.65 4.61 7.47
CA ALA A 74 0.53 3.76 7.54
C ALA A 74 0.42 2.60 6.55
N VAL A 75 1.55 2.15 6.04
CA VAL A 75 1.62 1.04 5.07
C VAL A 75 2.66 0.04 5.57
N LEU A 76 2.30 -1.24 5.58
CA LEU A 76 3.21 -2.34 5.80
C LEU A 76 3.21 -3.25 4.58
N VAL A 77 4.39 -3.63 4.11
CA VAL A 77 4.60 -4.60 3.02
C VAL A 77 5.36 -5.79 3.59
N LEU A 78 4.81 -6.98 3.43
CA LEU A 78 5.40 -8.24 3.90
C LEU A 78 5.71 -9.15 2.73
N THR A 79 6.94 -9.67 2.71
CA THR A 79 7.39 -10.64 1.70
C THR A 79 8.16 -11.79 2.34
N ASP A 80 8.35 -12.85 1.54
CA ASP A 80 9.23 -13.99 1.88
C ASP A 80 10.66 -13.78 1.34
N ALA A 81 11.01 -12.57 0.94
CA ALA A 81 12.36 -12.27 0.47
C ALA A 81 13.37 -12.24 1.64
N VAL A 82 14.65 -12.37 1.31
CA VAL A 82 15.74 -12.25 2.30
C VAL A 82 15.84 -10.83 2.84
N GLU A 83 15.69 -9.83 1.97
CA GLU A 83 15.72 -8.41 2.33
C GLU A 83 14.33 -7.79 2.24
N PRO A 84 14.04 -6.79 3.09
CA PRO A 84 12.78 -6.06 3.01
C PRO A 84 12.55 -5.46 1.62
N THR A 85 11.35 -5.63 1.09
CA THR A 85 11.00 -5.19 -0.27
C THR A 85 10.07 -3.98 -0.19
N PRO A 86 10.51 -2.78 -0.62
CA PRO A 86 9.64 -1.60 -0.65
C PRO A 86 8.60 -1.72 -1.77
N PRO A 87 7.54 -0.89 -1.74
CA PRO A 87 6.54 -0.87 -2.81
C PRO A 87 7.16 -0.57 -4.18
N CYS A 88 6.62 -1.19 -5.24
CA CYS A 88 7.03 -0.87 -6.61
C CYS A 88 6.60 0.55 -7.01
N GLY A 89 7.12 1.07 -8.12
CA GLY A 89 6.85 2.44 -8.57
C GLY A 89 5.37 2.75 -8.76
N GLY A 90 4.61 1.82 -9.36
CA GLY A 90 3.16 1.98 -9.54
C GLY A 90 2.41 2.04 -8.21
N CYS A 91 2.79 1.22 -7.24
CA CYS A 91 2.20 1.25 -5.91
C CYS A 91 2.51 2.55 -5.17
N ARG A 92 3.72 3.09 -5.31
CA ARG A 92 4.09 4.39 -4.74
C ARG A 92 3.19 5.50 -5.27
N GLN A 93 2.89 5.49 -6.57
CA GLN A 93 1.96 6.46 -7.17
C GLN A 93 0.54 6.30 -6.62
N VAL A 94 0.03 5.07 -6.51
CA VAL A 94 -1.30 4.82 -5.94
C VAL A 94 -1.36 5.27 -4.48
N LEU A 95 -0.35 4.94 -3.69
CA LEU A 95 -0.27 5.38 -2.29
C LEU A 95 -0.18 6.91 -2.18
N ALA A 96 0.52 7.58 -3.09
CA ALA A 96 0.64 9.04 -3.12
C ALA A 96 -0.69 9.75 -3.40
N GLU A 97 -1.63 9.10 -4.08
CA GLU A 97 -3.00 9.62 -4.26
C GLU A 97 -3.74 9.68 -2.92
N HIS A 98 -3.58 8.67 -2.08
CA HIS A 98 -4.37 8.46 -0.88
C HIS A 98 -3.65 8.79 0.42
N GLY A 99 -2.35 9.07 0.39
CA GLY A 99 -1.53 9.34 1.57
C GLY A 99 -0.63 10.57 1.42
N ALA A 100 -0.41 11.28 2.53
CA ALA A 100 0.51 12.41 2.59
C ALA A 100 1.98 11.95 2.48
N PRO A 101 2.93 12.86 2.14
CA PRO A 101 4.35 12.50 2.01
C PRO A 101 5.00 11.93 3.28
N ASP A 102 4.49 12.27 4.44
CA ASP A 102 4.99 11.83 5.75
C ASP A 102 4.46 10.46 6.19
N VAL A 103 3.57 9.83 5.41
CA VAL A 103 3.06 8.48 5.70
C VAL A 103 4.22 7.50 5.84
N PRO A 104 4.34 6.80 6.99
CA PRO A 104 5.37 5.80 7.18
C PRO A 104 5.05 4.54 6.38
N VAL A 105 6.07 4.00 5.73
CA VAL A 105 6.02 2.75 4.96
C VAL A 105 7.06 1.80 5.55
N ARG A 106 6.60 0.68 6.07
CA ARG A 106 7.48 -0.36 6.65
C ARG A 106 7.48 -1.59 5.75
N ALA A 107 8.64 -1.98 5.29
CA ALA A 107 8.85 -3.25 4.59
C ALA A 107 9.40 -4.28 5.57
N VAL A 108 8.80 -5.47 5.60
CA VAL A 108 9.13 -6.54 6.56
C VAL A 108 9.30 -7.85 5.83
N THR A 109 10.27 -8.67 6.26
CA THR A 109 10.39 -10.06 5.81
C THR A 109 9.72 -11.01 6.79
N LEU A 110 9.43 -12.23 6.35
CA LEU A 110 8.90 -13.27 7.26
C LEU A 110 9.85 -13.58 8.42
N GLN A 111 11.16 -13.37 8.24
CA GLN A 111 12.17 -13.57 9.28
C GLN A 111 12.32 -12.38 10.23
N GLY A 112 11.57 -11.29 9.99
CA GLY A 112 11.53 -10.13 10.87
C GLY A 112 12.53 -9.02 10.54
N ARG A 113 13.21 -9.08 9.39
CA ARG A 113 14.00 -7.94 8.91
C ARG A 113 13.07 -6.81 8.52
N THR A 114 13.44 -5.59 8.85
CA THR A 114 12.60 -4.41 8.67
C THR A 114 13.37 -3.27 8.04
N ALA A 115 12.74 -2.56 7.11
CA ALA A 115 13.21 -1.29 6.58
C ALA A 115 12.08 -0.26 6.66
N GLU A 116 12.44 0.96 7.07
CA GLU A 116 11.47 2.03 7.25
C GLU A 116 11.71 3.15 6.24
N HIS A 117 10.62 3.67 5.70
CA HIS A 117 10.61 4.72 4.71
C HIS A 117 9.50 5.74 5.00
N ARG A 118 9.57 6.88 4.33
CA ARG A 118 8.46 7.82 4.18
C ARG A 118 8.00 7.80 2.75
N LEU A 119 6.69 7.89 2.53
CA LEU A 119 6.12 7.84 1.19
C LEU A 119 6.71 8.91 0.26
N GLY A 120 6.89 10.13 0.76
CA GLY A 120 7.51 11.23 0.00
C GLY A 120 8.96 10.97 -0.37
N ALA A 121 9.71 10.22 0.43
CA ALA A 121 11.08 9.83 0.09
C ALA A 121 11.12 8.70 -0.96
N LEU A 122 10.10 7.84 -0.98
CA LEU A 122 9.97 6.76 -1.96
C LEU A 122 9.51 7.27 -3.34
N LEU A 123 8.80 8.40 -3.37
CA LEU A 123 8.34 9.02 -4.62
C LEU A 123 8.49 10.55 -4.50
N PRO A 124 9.72 11.08 -4.70
CA PRO A 124 9.94 12.52 -4.75
C PRO A 124 9.17 13.16 -5.89
N ASP A 125 8.71 14.41 -5.70
CA ASP A 125 7.99 15.18 -6.73
C ASP A 125 6.81 14.40 -7.35
N ALA A 126 6.08 13.67 -6.52
CA ALA A 126 4.98 12.83 -6.97
C ALA A 126 3.89 13.65 -7.68
N PHE A 127 3.36 13.09 -8.77
CA PHE A 127 2.15 13.60 -9.39
C PHE A 127 0.97 13.37 -8.44
N ARG A 128 0.32 14.46 -8.03
CA ARG A 128 -0.76 14.45 -7.04
C ARG A 128 -1.98 15.20 -7.57
N PRO A 129 -3.15 15.07 -6.95
CA PRO A 129 -4.34 15.86 -7.35
C PRO A 129 -4.07 17.36 -7.48
N ALA A 130 -3.25 17.93 -6.60
CA ALA A 130 -2.84 19.33 -6.67
C ALA A 130 -2.10 19.68 -7.98
N SER A 131 -1.48 18.73 -8.64
CA SER A 131 -0.82 18.95 -9.93
C SER A 131 -1.82 19.27 -11.06
N LEU A 132 -3.11 18.98 -10.86
CA LEU A 132 -4.19 19.25 -11.80
C LEU A 132 -4.89 20.59 -11.54
N ASP A 133 -4.64 21.23 -10.39
CA ASP A 133 -5.38 22.40 -9.91
C ASP A 133 -5.23 23.64 -10.82
N GLY A 134 -4.22 23.69 -11.68
CA GLY A 134 -4.02 24.78 -12.61
C GLY A 134 -4.93 24.79 -13.85
N ARG A 135 -5.76 23.75 -14.04
CA ARG A 135 -6.58 23.58 -15.25
C ARG A 135 -8.05 23.42 -15.01
N ASN A 136 -8.43 22.79 -13.90
CA ASN A 136 -9.82 22.48 -13.55
C ASN A 136 -10.02 22.67 -12.05
N PRO A 137 -11.23 22.97 -11.59
CA PRO A 137 -11.51 22.91 -10.18
C PRO A 137 -11.18 21.50 -9.66
N PRO A 138 -10.53 21.38 -8.50
CA PRO A 138 -10.23 20.07 -7.94
C PRO A 138 -11.53 19.28 -7.78
N PRO A 139 -11.48 17.94 -7.95
CA PRO A 139 -12.64 17.13 -7.65
C PRO A 139 -13.07 17.36 -6.21
N PRO A 140 -14.38 17.31 -5.91
CA PRO A 140 -14.87 17.49 -4.56
C PRO A 140 -14.15 16.51 -3.63
N ARG A 141 -13.51 17.05 -2.59
CA ARG A 141 -12.74 16.25 -1.62
C ARG A 141 -13.61 15.49 -0.62
N ASP A 142 -14.90 15.57 -0.79
CA ASP A 142 -15.91 15.00 0.12
C ASP A 142 -16.24 13.53 -0.20
N VAL A 143 -15.46 12.92 -1.08
CA VAL A 143 -15.68 11.52 -1.51
C VAL A 143 -14.82 10.52 -0.71
N TRP A 144 -14.10 11.02 0.32
CA TRP A 144 -13.19 10.17 1.13
C TRP A 144 -13.57 10.19 2.61
#